data_945a25e8ccaf7cdbe3a5bd8c3695c4ca
#
_entry.id   945a25e8ccaf7cdbe3a5bd8c3695c4ca
#
_cell.length_a   1.000
_cell.length_b   1.000
_cell.length_c   1.000
_cell.angle_alpha   90.00
_cell.angle_beta   90.00
_cell.angle_gamma   90.00
#
_symmetry.space_group_name_H-M   'P 1'
#
loop_
_entity.id
_entity.type
_entity.pdbx_description
1 polymer ?
#
loop_
_entity_poly.entity_id
_entity_poly.type
_entity_poly.pdbx_seq_one_letter_code
_entity_poly.pdbx_strand_id
1 'polypeptide(L)'
;MDRSAPPPRELLAIAIEVARDAAATAYRMRAEGVSVAATKSTVTDVVTAADRAVERQVLDALRALRPGDAVLGEEYGTQDTGPAEPGGVRWIVDPIDGTVNYLYGLPYSAVSLAAEVDGVVVAGVVRNVNTGEEWTATGGGGAWRDGVRLRCSGETDLGQALVGTGFGYDAGRRAHQASVVAGLIASVRDIRRLGAAALDLCLVAEGRLDAYFEKGLAAWDLAAGGLVAAEAGARVSGLAGRPPGPDLVIAAPPALFAGLHDRLAALDASGGP
;
A
#
# COMPACT_ATOMS: atom_id res chain seq x y z
N MET A 1 25.20 18.32 16.31
CA MET A 1 25.49 16.94 15.87
C MET A 1 24.84 16.78 14.51
N ASP A 2 25.63 16.50 13.51
CA ASP A 2 25.12 16.27 12.15
C ASP A 2 24.27 14.97 12.19
N ARG A 3 22.95 15.12 12.17
CA ARG A 3 22.02 13.98 12.11
C ARG A 3 21.76 13.66 10.64
N SER A 4 22.74 13.02 10.01
CA SER A 4 22.44 12.38 8.73
C SER A 4 21.36 11.30 8.95
N ALA A 5 20.39 11.23 8.03
CA ALA A 5 19.36 10.19 8.09
C ALA A 5 19.99 8.79 8.13
N PRO A 6 19.41 7.84 8.88
CA PRO A 6 19.90 6.46 8.88
C PRO A 6 19.89 5.86 7.47
N PRO A 7 20.83 4.95 7.17
CA PRO A 7 20.81 4.27 5.87
C PRO A 7 19.49 3.52 5.64
N PRO A 8 18.92 3.54 4.40
CA PRO A 8 17.66 2.84 4.11
C PRO A 8 17.63 1.36 4.50
N ARG A 9 18.77 0.67 4.44
CA ARG A 9 18.87 -0.74 4.83
C ARG A 9 18.70 -0.96 6.34
N GLU A 10 19.12 -0.02 7.16
CA GLU A 10 18.93 -0.08 8.61
C GLU A 10 17.44 0.13 8.94
N LEU A 11 16.79 1.11 8.31
CA LEU A 11 15.37 1.34 8.46
C LEU A 11 14.56 0.14 7.97
N LEU A 12 14.97 -0.49 6.86
CA LEU A 12 14.32 -1.70 6.36
C LEU A 12 14.42 -2.86 7.35
N ALA A 13 15.57 -3.05 7.98
CA ALA A 13 15.75 -4.13 8.97
C ALA A 13 14.78 -3.99 10.15
N ILE A 14 14.62 -2.76 10.66
CA ILE A 14 13.65 -2.43 11.70
C ILE A 14 12.21 -2.68 11.20
N ALA A 15 11.88 -2.19 9.99
CA ALA A 15 10.56 -2.38 9.41
C ALA A 15 10.18 -3.87 9.30
N ILE A 16 11.10 -4.71 8.83
CA ILE A 16 10.90 -6.17 8.70
C ILE A 16 10.61 -6.82 10.06
N GLU A 17 11.42 -6.53 11.08
CA GLU A 17 11.23 -7.07 12.43
C GLU A 17 9.84 -6.72 12.97
N VAL A 18 9.50 -5.42 12.93
CA VAL A 18 8.23 -4.91 13.44
C VAL A 18 7.04 -5.47 12.65
N ALA A 19 7.12 -5.52 11.32
CA ALA A 19 6.03 -6.03 10.47
C ALA A 19 5.79 -7.53 10.65
N ARG A 20 6.84 -8.32 10.91
CA ARG A 20 6.73 -9.75 11.20
C ARG A 20 5.97 -10.02 12.49
N ASP A 21 6.31 -9.30 13.54
CA ASP A 21 5.63 -9.43 14.84
C ASP A 21 4.19 -8.94 14.77
N ALA A 22 3.94 -7.84 14.07
CA ALA A 22 2.61 -7.29 13.80
C ALA A 22 1.73 -8.29 13.03
N ALA A 23 2.24 -8.87 11.94
CA ALA A 23 1.52 -9.86 11.17
C ALA A 23 1.23 -11.15 11.95
N ALA A 24 2.17 -11.59 12.79
CA ALA A 24 1.94 -12.74 13.68
C ALA A 24 0.82 -12.48 14.70
N THR A 25 0.73 -11.26 15.21
CA THR A 25 -0.37 -10.84 16.10
C THR A 25 -1.70 -10.79 15.35
N ALA A 26 -1.74 -10.15 14.17
CA ALA A 26 -2.92 -10.14 13.33
C ALA A 26 -3.41 -11.57 13.02
N TYR A 27 -2.51 -12.47 12.63
CA TYR A 27 -2.84 -13.87 12.34
C TYR A 27 -3.46 -14.60 13.56
N ARG A 28 -2.86 -14.46 14.74
CA ARG A 28 -3.40 -15.07 15.98
C ARG A 28 -4.78 -14.52 16.32
N MET A 29 -4.94 -13.18 16.30
CA MET A 29 -6.22 -12.56 16.61
C MET A 29 -7.32 -12.99 15.64
N ARG A 30 -6.97 -13.20 14.36
CA ARG A 30 -7.92 -13.74 13.38
C ARG A 30 -8.38 -15.15 13.75
N ALA A 31 -7.47 -16.03 14.19
CA ALA A 31 -7.78 -17.38 14.59
C ALA A 31 -8.65 -17.45 15.88
N GLU A 32 -8.50 -16.50 16.77
CA GLU A 32 -9.29 -16.38 18.01
C GLU A 32 -10.71 -15.82 17.75
N GLY A 33 -10.97 -15.28 16.59
CA GLY A 33 -12.24 -14.70 16.18
C GLY A 33 -12.18 -13.19 16.03
N VAL A 34 -12.78 -12.67 14.98
CA VAL A 34 -12.81 -11.23 14.66
C VAL A 34 -14.23 -10.70 14.78
N SER A 35 -14.35 -9.55 15.44
CA SER A 35 -15.58 -8.76 15.45
C SER A 35 -15.28 -7.32 15.01
N VAL A 36 -16.27 -6.69 14.40
CA VAL A 36 -16.21 -5.26 14.10
C VAL A 36 -16.21 -4.49 15.41
N ALA A 37 -15.14 -3.71 15.62
CA ALA A 37 -15.02 -2.85 16.81
C ALA A 37 -15.67 -1.49 16.58
N ALA A 38 -15.59 -0.95 15.36
CA ALA A 38 -16.17 0.33 14.97
C ALA A 38 -16.33 0.42 13.44
N THR A 39 -16.95 1.51 12.99
CA THR A 39 -16.94 1.94 11.60
C THR A 39 -16.29 3.33 11.53
N LYS A 40 -15.59 3.64 10.41
CA LYS A 40 -14.93 4.93 10.20
C LYS A 40 -15.84 5.91 9.46
N SER A 41 -15.63 6.03 8.13
CA SER A 41 -16.33 7.00 7.30
C SER A 41 -17.76 6.58 6.92
N THR A 42 -18.02 5.28 6.82
CA THR A 42 -19.32 4.69 6.48
C THR A 42 -19.55 3.38 7.24
N VAL A 43 -20.78 2.83 7.19
CA VAL A 43 -21.11 1.52 7.80
C VAL A 43 -20.35 0.35 7.18
N THR A 44 -19.78 0.52 6.00
CA THR A 44 -18.97 -0.49 5.30
C THR A 44 -17.48 -0.29 5.48
N ASP A 45 -17.06 0.83 6.06
CA ASP A 45 -15.68 1.13 6.42
C ASP A 45 -15.45 0.67 7.86
N VAL A 46 -15.05 -0.59 7.99
CA VAL A 46 -14.97 -1.28 9.28
C VAL A 46 -13.56 -1.26 9.83
N VAL A 47 -13.46 -1.16 11.15
CA VAL A 47 -12.24 -1.38 11.90
C VAL A 47 -12.47 -2.51 12.89
N THR A 48 -11.50 -3.40 13.02
CA THR A 48 -11.55 -4.49 14.00
C THR A 48 -10.72 -4.15 15.24
N ALA A 49 -10.90 -4.92 16.31
CA ALA A 49 -10.03 -4.81 17.47
C ALA A 49 -8.57 -5.16 17.14
N ALA A 50 -8.37 -5.97 16.09
CA ALA A 50 -7.04 -6.35 15.63
C ALA A 50 -6.29 -5.18 14.99
N ASP A 51 -6.94 -4.36 14.14
CA ASP A 51 -6.31 -3.17 13.54
C ASP A 51 -5.70 -2.28 14.61
N ARG A 52 -6.48 -1.93 15.64
CA ARG A 52 -6.02 -1.09 16.76
C ARG A 52 -4.94 -1.75 17.62
N ALA A 53 -5.06 -3.06 17.86
CA ALA A 53 -4.08 -3.78 18.67
C ALA A 53 -2.74 -3.89 17.95
N VAL A 54 -2.77 -4.19 16.65
CA VAL A 54 -1.58 -4.30 15.80
C VAL A 54 -0.91 -2.94 15.64
N GLU A 55 -1.66 -1.87 15.35
CA GLU A 55 -1.05 -0.54 15.24
C GLU A 55 -0.42 -0.09 16.55
N ARG A 56 -1.07 -0.33 17.69
CA ARG A 56 -0.47 -0.02 19.00
C ARG A 56 0.84 -0.78 19.23
N GLN A 57 0.88 -2.06 18.88
CA GLN A 57 2.11 -2.87 18.97
C GLN A 57 3.22 -2.28 18.09
N VAL A 58 2.92 -1.88 16.87
CA VAL A 58 3.87 -1.24 15.95
C VAL A 58 4.38 0.08 16.54
N LEU A 59 3.49 0.93 17.04
CA LEU A 59 3.84 2.19 17.71
C LEU A 59 4.79 1.98 18.88
N ASP A 60 4.50 1.02 19.75
CA ASP A 60 5.30 0.73 20.94
C ASP A 60 6.67 0.18 20.57
N ALA A 61 6.75 -0.71 19.56
CA ALA A 61 8.00 -1.24 19.04
C ALA A 61 8.87 -0.14 18.40
N LEU A 62 8.28 0.71 17.55
CA LEU A 62 9.01 1.82 16.93
C LEU A 62 9.51 2.83 17.95
N ARG A 63 8.69 3.18 18.96
CA ARG A 63 9.13 4.06 20.05
C ARG A 63 10.29 3.50 20.86
N ALA A 64 10.33 2.18 21.07
CA ALA A 64 11.44 1.52 21.76
C ALA A 64 12.73 1.50 20.94
N LEU A 65 12.61 1.19 19.63
CA LEU A 65 13.77 1.06 18.74
C LEU A 65 14.27 2.41 18.22
N ARG A 66 13.35 3.36 18.00
CA ARG A 66 13.58 4.66 17.36
C ARG A 66 12.89 5.78 18.13
N PRO A 67 13.27 6.06 19.39
CA PRO A 67 12.67 7.13 20.17
C PRO A 67 12.90 8.49 19.49
N GLY A 68 11.83 9.19 19.17
CA GLY A 68 11.87 10.50 18.50
C GLY A 68 11.52 10.48 17.01
N ASP A 69 11.37 9.31 16.39
CA ASP A 69 10.80 9.24 15.04
C ASP A 69 9.27 9.46 15.10
N ALA A 70 8.73 10.14 14.08
CA ALA A 70 7.29 10.32 13.93
C ALA A 70 6.65 9.04 13.37
N VAL A 71 5.35 8.82 13.69
CA VAL A 71 4.58 7.72 13.11
C VAL A 71 3.24 8.26 12.60
N LEU A 72 2.90 7.92 11.37
CA LEU A 72 1.60 8.12 10.76
C LEU A 72 0.92 6.76 10.61
N GLY A 73 -0.15 6.52 11.36
CA GLY A 73 -0.93 5.29 11.30
C GLY A 73 -2.35 5.53 10.81
N GLU A 74 -2.98 4.47 10.35
CA GLU A 74 -4.36 4.51 9.85
C GLU A 74 -5.37 4.74 10.98
N GLU A 75 -5.16 4.10 12.15
CA GLU A 75 -6.13 4.05 13.24
C GLU A 75 -5.95 5.19 14.25
N TYR A 76 -4.71 5.56 14.54
CA TYR A 76 -4.38 6.59 15.52
C TYR A 76 -3.87 7.90 14.89
N GLY A 77 -3.79 7.96 13.54
CA GLY A 77 -3.31 9.14 12.83
C GLY A 77 -1.85 9.46 13.11
N THR A 78 -1.51 10.74 13.01
CA THR A 78 -0.14 11.19 13.30
C THR A 78 0.10 11.15 14.81
N GLN A 79 1.01 10.29 15.22
CA GLN A 79 1.57 10.26 16.56
C GLN A 79 2.88 11.06 16.52
N ASP A 80 2.75 12.35 16.69
CA ASP A 80 3.85 13.27 16.47
C ASP A 80 4.63 13.55 17.76
N THR A 81 5.94 13.52 17.66
CA THR A 81 6.85 13.90 18.74
C THR A 81 7.44 15.30 18.50
N GLY A 82 6.92 16.07 17.57
CA GLY A 82 7.35 17.42 17.23
C GLY A 82 7.49 17.65 15.71
N PRO A 83 7.87 18.87 15.27
CA PRO A 83 8.10 19.15 13.87
C PRO A 83 9.22 18.25 13.34
N ALA A 84 9.01 17.65 12.17
CA ALA A 84 10.02 16.84 11.51
C ALA A 84 11.28 17.67 11.29
N GLU A 85 12.35 17.33 12.01
CA GLU A 85 13.66 17.92 11.79
C GLU A 85 14.18 17.45 10.42
N PRO A 86 14.96 18.23 9.69
CA PRO A 86 15.61 17.77 8.47
C PRO A 86 16.39 16.47 8.70
N GLY A 87 16.17 15.47 7.86
CA GLY A 87 16.71 14.12 8.02
C GLY A 87 15.98 13.26 9.07
N GLY A 88 14.90 13.75 9.66
CA GLY A 88 14.04 12.99 10.57
C GLY A 88 13.29 11.87 9.84
N VAL A 89 13.06 10.77 10.53
CA VAL A 89 12.33 9.61 10.01
C VAL A 89 10.86 9.72 10.40
N ARG A 90 9.97 9.48 9.43
CA ARG A 90 8.54 9.24 9.67
C ARG A 90 8.20 7.83 9.22
N TRP A 91 7.66 7.04 10.12
CA TRP A 91 7.10 5.73 9.81
C TRP A 91 5.65 5.89 9.35
N ILE A 92 5.27 5.14 8.31
CA ILE A 92 3.91 5.13 7.77
C ILE A 92 3.41 3.70 7.86
N VAL A 93 2.31 3.48 8.58
CA VAL A 93 1.81 2.13 8.91
C VAL A 93 0.34 1.97 8.54
N ASP A 94 0.04 0.87 7.85
CA ASP A 94 -1.27 0.24 7.80
C ASP A 94 -1.18 -1.07 8.58
N PRO A 95 -1.91 -1.18 9.70
CA PRO A 95 -1.85 -2.38 10.54
C PRO A 95 -2.45 -3.61 9.87
N ILE A 96 -3.52 -3.44 9.08
CA ILE A 96 -4.18 -4.53 8.34
C ILE A 96 -4.80 -3.97 7.05
N ASP A 97 -3.98 -3.74 6.02
CA ASP A 97 -4.51 -3.47 4.67
C ASP A 97 -5.41 -4.62 4.22
N GLY A 98 -6.62 -4.28 3.78
CA GLY A 98 -7.63 -5.26 3.45
C GLY A 98 -8.44 -5.74 4.68
N THR A 99 -8.82 -4.83 5.59
CA THR A 99 -9.61 -5.12 6.81
C THR A 99 -10.89 -5.91 6.52
N VAL A 100 -11.59 -5.64 5.41
CA VAL A 100 -12.78 -6.40 5.01
C VAL A 100 -12.40 -7.86 4.68
N ASN A 101 -11.33 -8.09 3.92
CA ASN A 101 -10.83 -9.44 3.64
C ASN A 101 -10.46 -10.16 4.93
N TYR A 102 -9.77 -9.46 5.83
CA TYR A 102 -9.39 -9.98 7.13
C TYR A 102 -10.62 -10.38 7.96
N LEU A 103 -11.65 -9.53 8.02
CA LEU A 103 -12.91 -9.81 8.72
C LEU A 103 -13.60 -11.07 8.17
N TYR A 104 -13.65 -11.23 6.84
CA TYR A 104 -14.27 -12.37 6.18
C TYR A 104 -13.37 -13.63 6.11
N GLY A 105 -12.11 -13.55 6.55
CA GLY A 105 -11.17 -14.67 6.52
C GLY A 105 -10.65 -15.00 5.13
N LEU A 106 -10.69 -14.04 4.22
CA LEU A 106 -10.03 -14.16 2.92
C LEU A 106 -8.51 -14.01 3.11
N PRO A 107 -7.67 -14.86 2.47
CA PRO A 107 -6.22 -14.86 2.72
C PRO A 107 -5.49 -13.73 1.96
N TYR A 108 -6.07 -12.53 1.96
CA TYR A 108 -5.57 -11.38 1.22
C TYR A 108 -5.68 -10.11 2.06
N SER A 109 -4.82 -10.04 3.07
CA SER A 109 -4.62 -8.87 3.93
C SER A 109 -3.16 -8.79 4.36
N ALA A 110 -2.65 -7.59 4.63
CA ALA A 110 -1.23 -7.37 4.91
C ALA A 110 -0.99 -6.33 5.98
N VAL A 111 0.15 -6.45 6.67
CA VAL A 111 0.79 -5.32 7.36
C VAL A 111 1.64 -4.58 6.34
N SER A 112 1.45 -3.26 6.25
CA SER A 112 2.24 -2.36 5.40
C SER A 112 2.98 -1.36 6.29
N LEU A 113 4.31 -1.33 6.20
CA LEU A 113 5.15 -0.43 6.99
C LEU A 113 6.25 0.19 6.12
N ALA A 114 6.33 1.51 6.11
CA ALA A 114 7.34 2.26 5.37
C ALA A 114 8.06 3.27 6.25
N ALA A 115 9.30 3.55 5.91
CA ALA A 115 10.09 4.65 6.46
C ALA A 115 10.26 5.75 5.40
N GLU A 116 9.90 6.96 5.77
CA GLU A 116 10.02 8.17 4.97
C GLU A 116 11.06 9.10 5.59
N VAL A 117 11.90 9.71 4.77
CA VAL A 117 12.86 10.74 5.15
C VAL A 117 12.68 11.94 4.23
N ASP A 118 12.51 13.13 4.79
CA ASP A 118 12.31 14.38 4.02
C ASP A 118 11.23 14.28 2.94
N GLY A 119 10.11 13.59 3.22
CA GLY A 119 8.99 13.41 2.29
C GLY A 119 9.21 12.33 1.22
N VAL A 120 10.30 11.55 1.29
CA VAL A 120 10.60 10.46 0.35
C VAL A 120 10.58 9.14 1.09
N VAL A 121 9.78 8.18 0.62
CA VAL A 121 9.79 6.81 1.14
C VAL A 121 11.10 6.13 0.74
N VAL A 122 11.93 5.76 1.73
CA VAL A 122 13.26 5.22 1.51
C VAL A 122 13.39 3.73 1.82
N ALA A 123 12.46 3.17 2.59
CA ALA A 123 12.39 1.73 2.89
C ALA A 123 10.93 1.32 3.08
N GLY A 124 10.58 0.10 2.73
CA GLY A 124 9.23 -0.42 2.89
C GLY A 124 9.17 -1.94 2.94
N VAL A 125 8.22 -2.44 3.71
CA VAL A 125 7.86 -3.84 3.82
C VAL A 125 6.35 -4.00 3.74
N VAL A 126 5.89 -4.96 2.96
CA VAL A 126 4.51 -5.46 2.94
C VAL A 126 4.55 -6.93 3.29
N ARG A 127 3.81 -7.33 4.32
CA ARG A 127 3.77 -8.73 4.75
C ARG A 127 2.35 -9.26 4.77
N ASN A 128 2.09 -10.28 3.96
CA ASN A 128 0.79 -10.96 3.96
C ASN A 128 0.57 -11.68 5.29
N VAL A 129 -0.51 -11.33 5.98
CA VAL A 129 -0.85 -11.86 7.32
C VAL A 129 -1.11 -13.37 7.25
N ASN A 130 -1.68 -13.87 6.16
CA ASN A 130 -2.16 -15.24 6.05
C ASN A 130 -1.08 -16.19 5.50
N THR A 131 -0.33 -15.76 4.49
CA THR A 131 0.66 -16.61 3.79
C THR A 131 2.07 -16.44 4.34
N GLY A 132 2.33 -15.31 5.01
CA GLY A 132 3.67 -14.95 5.48
C GLY A 132 4.61 -14.49 4.37
N GLU A 133 4.16 -14.39 3.12
CA GLU A 133 4.93 -13.79 2.03
C GLU A 133 5.31 -12.36 2.38
N GLU A 134 6.54 -11.97 2.05
CA GLU A 134 7.12 -10.70 2.46
C GLU A 134 7.79 -10.00 1.28
N TRP A 135 7.30 -8.81 0.97
CA TRP A 135 7.86 -7.92 -0.04
C TRP A 135 8.61 -6.79 0.62
N THR A 136 9.80 -6.50 0.14
CA THR A 136 10.67 -5.46 0.70
C THR A 136 11.31 -4.63 -0.40
N ALA A 137 11.55 -3.35 -0.12
CA ALA A 137 12.32 -2.47 -0.99
C ALA A 137 13.08 -1.41 -0.19
N THR A 138 14.18 -0.93 -0.79
CA THR A 138 14.83 0.31 -0.38
C THR A 138 15.06 1.18 -1.60
N GLY A 139 15.00 2.49 -1.43
CA GLY A 139 15.27 3.45 -2.51
C GLY A 139 16.62 3.18 -3.18
N GLY A 140 16.61 2.88 -4.48
CA GLY A 140 17.79 2.51 -5.26
C GLY A 140 18.35 1.11 -4.97
N GLY A 141 17.74 0.32 -4.07
CA GLY A 141 18.19 -1.03 -3.68
C GLY A 141 17.47 -2.16 -4.40
N GLY A 142 16.40 -1.83 -5.14
CA GLY A 142 15.52 -2.81 -5.78
C GLY A 142 14.46 -3.37 -4.84
N ALA A 143 13.54 -4.13 -5.41
CA ALA A 143 12.46 -4.82 -4.72
C ALA A 143 12.72 -6.32 -4.65
N TRP A 144 12.26 -6.95 -3.56
CA TRP A 144 12.51 -8.36 -3.26
C TRP A 144 11.26 -9.00 -2.64
N ARG A 145 11.02 -10.28 -2.94
CA ARG A 145 10.09 -11.14 -2.21
C ARG A 145 10.84 -12.35 -1.67
N ASP A 146 10.82 -12.54 -0.37
CA ASP A 146 11.49 -13.67 0.31
C ASP A 146 12.95 -13.87 -0.17
N GLY A 147 13.68 -12.78 -0.41
CA GLY A 147 15.06 -12.78 -0.90
C GLY A 147 15.23 -12.96 -2.42
N VAL A 148 14.14 -13.08 -3.19
CA VAL A 148 14.15 -13.12 -4.65
C VAL A 148 13.90 -11.74 -5.22
N ARG A 149 14.80 -11.26 -6.08
CA ARG A 149 14.67 -9.93 -6.70
C ARG A 149 13.49 -9.89 -7.66
N LEU A 150 12.69 -8.83 -7.56
CA LEU A 150 11.48 -8.62 -8.34
C LEU A 150 11.75 -7.78 -9.60
N ARG A 151 10.86 -7.97 -10.58
CA ARG A 151 10.71 -7.12 -11.76
C ARG A 151 9.25 -7.12 -12.16
N CYS A 152 8.70 -5.93 -12.45
CA CYS A 152 7.36 -5.81 -13.03
C CYS A 152 7.30 -6.50 -14.40
N SER A 153 6.10 -6.73 -14.91
CA SER A 153 5.91 -7.39 -16.21
C SER A 153 6.51 -6.59 -17.36
N GLY A 154 6.73 -7.27 -18.49
CA GLY A 154 7.14 -6.64 -19.74
C GLY A 154 5.99 -6.36 -20.69
N GLU A 155 4.72 -6.38 -20.21
CA GLU A 155 3.55 -6.16 -21.07
C GLU A 155 3.53 -4.74 -21.63
N THR A 156 3.18 -4.61 -22.90
CA THR A 156 3.16 -3.35 -23.64
C THR A 156 1.79 -3.07 -24.27
N ASP A 157 0.96 -4.10 -24.43
CA ASP A 157 -0.36 -4.02 -25.05
C ASP A 157 -1.45 -3.97 -23.94
N LEU A 158 -2.16 -2.84 -23.88
CA LEU A 158 -3.24 -2.66 -22.93
C LEU A 158 -4.32 -3.75 -23.05
N GLY A 159 -4.61 -4.21 -24.28
CA GLY A 159 -5.56 -5.28 -24.54
C GLY A 159 -5.15 -6.65 -23.97
N GLN A 160 -3.89 -6.82 -23.64
CA GLN A 160 -3.35 -8.04 -23.02
C GLN A 160 -3.09 -7.87 -21.52
N ALA A 161 -3.25 -6.68 -20.96
CA ALA A 161 -2.93 -6.37 -19.59
C ALA A 161 -3.97 -6.93 -18.59
N LEU A 162 -3.51 -7.60 -17.54
CA LEU A 162 -4.27 -7.94 -16.36
C LEU A 162 -4.16 -6.79 -15.35
N VAL A 163 -5.29 -6.09 -15.10
CA VAL A 163 -5.30 -4.84 -14.33
C VAL A 163 -5.95 -5.05 -12.97
N GLY A 164 -5.26 -4.68 -11.89
CA GLY A 164 -5.81 -4.58 -10.53
C GLY A 164 -6.50 -3.25 -10.30
N THR A 165 -7.52 -3.23 -9.43
CA THR A 165 -8.20 -2.02 -8.97
C THR A 165 -8.86 -2.22 -7.61
N GLY A 166 -9.23 -1.11 -6.97
CA GLY A 166 -9.99 -1.12 -5.74
C GLY A 166 -11.16 -0.13 -5.75
N PHE A 167 -11.95 -0.16 -4.67
CA PHE A 167 -13.12 0.69 -4.49
C PHE A 167 -13.16 1.28 -3.09
N GLY A 168 -13.44 2.58 -3.00
CA GLY A 168 -13.67 3.26 -1.73
C GLY A 168 -14.96 2.81 -1.03
N TYR A 169 -15.14 3.25 0.21
CA TYR A 169 -16.28 2.87 1.06
C TYR A 169 -17.49 3.82 0.92
N ASP A 170 -17.33 4.97 0.30
CA ASP A 170 -18.46 5.85 -0.04
C ASP A 170 -19.25 5.33 -1.24
N ALA A 171 -20.57 5.29 -1.13
CA ALA A 171 -21.43 4.70 -2.16
C ALA A 171 -21.40 5.48 -3.49
N GLY A 172 -21.34 6.82 -3.44
CA GLY A 172 -21.24 7.67 -4.62
C GLY A 172 -19.91 7.48 -5.34
N ARG A 173 -18.80 7.44 -4.58
CA ARG A 173 -17.48 7.13 -5.11
C ARG A 173 -17.44 5.75 -5.75
N ARG A 174 -17.98 4.72 -5.11
CA ARG A 174 -18.06 3.37 -5.71
C ARG A 174 -18.84 3.33 -7.01
N ALA A 175 -19.95 4.06 -7.09
CA ALA A 175 -20.74 4.13 -8.32
C ALA A 175 -19.93 4.75 -9.47
N HIS A 176 -19.18 5.82 -9.20
CA HIS A 176 -18.26 6.41 -10.17
C HIS A 176 -17.13 5.45 -10.57
N GLN A 177 -16.45 4.84 -9.59
CA GLN A 177 -15.39 3.85 -9.84
C GLN A 177 -15.88 2.65 -10.65
N ALA A 178 -17.13 2.19 -10.40
CA ALA A 178 -17.75 1.14 -11.20
C ALA A 178 -17.95 1.56 -12.66
N SER A 179 -18.30 2.83 -12.93
CA SER A 179 -18.43 3.34 -14.30
C SER A 179 -17.08 3.39 -15.02
N VAL A 180 -16.00 3.76 -14.31
CA VAL A 180 -14.64 3.70 -14.84
C VAL A 180 -14.26 2.26 -15.21
N VAL A 181 -14.51 1.31 -14.33
CA VAL A 181 -14.27 -0.12 -14.59
C VAL A 181 -15.06 -0.61 -15.80
N ALA A 182 -16.37 -0.26 -15.89
CA ALA A 182 -17.21 -0.61 -17.03
C ALA A 182 -16.68 -0.05 -18.37
N GLY A 183 -16.11 1.16 -18.34
CA GLY A 183 -15.49 1.76 -19.52
C GLY A 183 -14.12 1.16 -19.88
N LEU A 184 -13.38 0.64 -18.89
CA LEU A 184 -12.05 0.09 -19.07
C LEU A 184 -12.05 -1.37 -19.52
N ILE A 185 -12.97 -2.18 -19.00
CA ILE A 185 -12.92 -3.65 -19.07
C ILE A 185 -12.83 -4.21 -20.49
N ALA A 186 -13.43 -3.54 -21.46
CA ALA A 186 -13.37 -3.94 -22.87
C ALA A 186 -12.02 -3.61 -23.55
N SER A 187 -11.15 -2.84 -22.86
CA SER A 187 -9.85 -2.37 -23.39
C SER A 187 -8.67 -3.11 -22.78
N VAL A 188 -8.90 -4.03 -21.85
CA VAL A 188 -7.86 -4.78 -21.15
C VAL A 188 -8.15 -6.28 -21.24
N ARG A 189 -7.18 -7.13 -20.91
CA ARG A 189 -7.40 -8.59 -20.85
C ARG A 189 -8.46 -8.97 -19.82
N ASP A 190 -8.32 -8.46 -18.61
CA ASP A 190 -9.24 -8.73 -17.50
C ASP A 190 -8.94 -7.77 -16.33
N ILE A 191 -9.86 -7.71 -15.37
CA ILE A 191 -9.72 -6.90 -14.17
C ILE A 191 -9.73 -7.79 -12.92
N ARG A 192 -8.95 -7.40 -11.91
CA ARG A 192 -8.96 -8.00 -10.57
C ARG A 192 -9.29 -6.93 -9.53
N ARG A 193 -10.20 -7.25 -8.62
CA ARG A 193 -10.47 -6.48 -7.41
C ARG A 193 -10.18 -7.38 -6.21
N LEU A 194 -8.95 -7.32 -5.70
CA LEU A 194 -8.50 -8.23 -4.65
C LEU A 194 -8.73 -7.67 -3.24
N GLY A 195 -8.63 -6.35 -3.07
CA GLY A 195 -9.11 -5.65 -1.88
C GLY A 195 -8.07 -5.39 -0.79
N ALA A 196 -6.80 -5.35 -1.16
CA ALA A 196 -5.69 -4.90 -0.35
C ALA A 196 -4.66 -4.21 -1.25
N ALA A 197 -4.63 -2.88 -1.20
CA ALA A 197 -3.88 -2.05 -2.14
C ALA A 197 -2.36 -2.29 -2.08
N ALA A 198 -1.82 -2.47 -0.88
CA ALA A 198 -0.40 -2.76 -0.69
C ALA A 198 -0.01 -4.10 -1.34
N LEU A 199 -0.87 -5.13 -1.24
CA LEU A 199 -0.63 -6.42 -1.91
C LEU A 199 -0.80 -6.31 -3.42
N ASP A 200 -1.80 -5.56 -3.91
CA ASP A 200 -2.01 -5.36 -5.35
C ASP A 200 -0.79 -4.70 -6.00
N LEU A 201 -0.19 -3.68 -5.35
CA LEU A 201 1.06 -3.05 -5.78
C LEU A 201 2.24 -4.04 -5.75
N CYS A 202 2.30 -4.93 -4.75
CA CYS A 202 3.29 -6.01 -4.72
C CYS A 202 3.12 -7.02 -5.88
N LEU A 203 1.87 -7.34 -6.26
CA LEU A 203 1.62 -8.18 -7.43
C LEU A 203 2.04 -7.51 -8.74
N VAL A 204 1.93 -6.18 -8.86
CA VAL A 204 2.52 -5.43 -9.97
C VAL A 204 4.04 -5.56 -9.98
N ALA A 205 4.68 -5.43 -8.80
CA ALA A 205 6.13 -5.62 -8.67
C ALA A 205 6.62 -7.00 -9.11
N GLU A 206 5.78 -8.04 -8.93
CA GLU A 206 6.07 -9.41 -9.36
C GLU A 206 5.75 -9.69 -10.84
N GLY A 207 5.04 -8.79 -11.51
CA GLY A 207 4.50 -9.04 -12.84
C GLY A 207 3.34 -10.04 -12.87
N ARG A 208 2.67 -10.28 -11.73
CA ARG A 208 1.45 -11.09 -11.62
C ARG A 208 0.19 -10.29 -11.92
N LEU A 209 0.23 -8.98 -11.69
CA LEU A 209 -0.61 -7.99 -12.33
C LEU A 209 0.27 -7.16 -13.26
N ASP A 210 -0.25 -6.82 -14.44
CA ASP A 210 0.46 -5.96 -15.36
C ASP A 210 0.33 -4.49 -14.97
N ALA A 211 -0.78 -4.13 -14.34
CA ALA A 211 -0.99 -2.78 -13.85
C ALA A 211 -1.97 -2.75 -12.67
N TYR A 212 -1.97 -1.63 -11.98
CA TYR A 212 -2.92 -1.32 -10.92
C TYR A 212 -3.34 0.14 -10.99
N PHE A 213 -4.60 0.46 -10.66
CA PHE A 213 -5.06 1.82 -10.42
C PHE A 213 -6.14 1.87 -9.34
N GLU A 214 -6.10 2.91 -8.51
CA GLU A 214 -7.15 3.16 -7.52
C GLU A 214 -7.22 4.63 -7.13
N LYS A 215 -8.44 5.14 -6.92
CA LYS A 215 -8.71 6.45 -6.33
C LYS A 215 -9.05 6.30 -4.85
N GLY A 216 -8.52 7.20 -4.04
CA GLY A 216 -8.88 7.32 -2.63
C GLY A 216 -7.91 6.63 -1.68
N LEU A 217 -6.75 6.19 -2.16
CA LEU A 217 -5.70 5.62 -1.32
C LEU A 217 -5.09 6.68 -0.41
N ALA A 218 -4.93 6.34 0.86
CA ALA A 218 -4.17 7.12 1.81
C ALA A 218 -2.66 6.80 1.74
N ALA A 219 -1.86 7.51 2.51
CA ALA A 219 -0.42 7.31 2.51
C ALA A 219 -0.02 5.89 2.98
N TRP A 220 -0.73 5.33 3.93
CA TRP A 220 -0.44 4.00 4.48
C TRP A 220 -0.75 2.86 3.51
N ASP A 221 -1.76 2.99 2.65
CA ASP A 221 -2.09 2.03 1.58
C ASP A 221 -0.98 1.98 0.52
N LEU A 222 -0.31 3.12 0.30
CA LEU A 222 0.57 3.37 -0.85
C LEU A 222 2.05 3.28 -0.53
N ALA A 223 2.50 3.74 0.64
CA ALA A 223 3.91 4.05 0.88
C ALA A 223 4.84 2.84 0.65
N ALA A 224 4.58 1.71 1.30
CA ALA A 224 5.43 0.53 1.16
C ALA A 224 5.23 -0.17 -0.19
N GLY A 225 3.97 -0.49 -0.56
CA GLY A 225 3.65 -1.15 -1.83
C GLY A 225 4.07 -0.33 -3.05
N GLY A 226 3.91 0.99 -3.00
CA GLY A 226 4.34 1.91 -4.06
C GLY A 226 5.84 1.91 -4.27
N LEU A 227 6.63 1.91 -3.17
CA LEU A 227 8.08 1.77 -3.25
C LEU A 227 8.48 0.42 -3.84
N VAL A 228 7.85 -0.68 -3.40
CA VAL A 228 8.12 -2.04 -3.91
C VAL A 228 7.84 -2.10 -5.42
N ALA A 229 6.71 -1.55 -5.89
CA ALA A 229 6.39 -1.49 -7.31
C ALA A 229 7.41 -0.65 -8.12
N ALA A 230 7.77 0.53 -7.61
CA ALA A 230 8.73 1.42 -8.25
C ALA A 230 10.13 0.79 -8.36
N GLU A 231 10.62 0.17 -7.29
CA GLU A 231 11.93 -0.48 -7.25
C GLU A 231 11.98 -1.79 -8.06
N ALA A 232 10.83 -2.37 -8.39
CA ALA A 232 10.70 -3.45 -9.37
C ALA A 232 10.65 -2.96 -10.82
N GLY A 233 10.69 -1.64 -11.06
CA GLY A 233 10.74 -1.02 -12.38
C GLY A 233 9.39 -0.54 -12.91
N ALA A 234 8.30 -0.61 -12.13
CA ALA A 234 7.04 0.00 -12.51
C ALA A 234 7.11 1.53 -12.36
N ARG A 235 6.41 2.25 -13.22
CA ARG A 235 6.11 3.66 -13.01
C ARG A 235 4.92 3.75 -12.06
N VAL A 236 5.08 4.48 -10.95
CA VAL A 236 4.00 4.76 -9.97
C VAL A 236 3.75 6.27 -9.99
N SER A 237 2.54 6.70 -10.35
CA SER A 237 2.20 8.12 -10.52
C SER A 237 0.68 8.32 -10.39
N GLY A 238 0.26 9.59 -10.30
CA GLY A 238 -1.13 10.00 -10.55
C GLY A 238 -1.36 10.38 -12.01
N LEU A 239 -2.54 10.93 -12.31
CA LEU A 239 -2.86 11.51 -13.63
C LEU A 239 -2.12 12.82 -13.88
N ALA A 240 -1.85 13.11 -15.16
CA ALA A 240 -1.26 14.37 -15.62
C ALA A 240 0.09 14.71 -14.94
N GLY A 241 0.88 13.70 -14.60
CA GLY A 241 2.19 13.89 -13.96
C GLY A 241 2.12 14.28 -12.48
N ARG A 242 0.94 14.26 -11.86
CA ARG A 242 0.82 14.46 -10.41
C ARG A 242 1.46 13.29 -9.65
N PRO A 243 1.91 13.50 -8.42
CA PRO A 243 2.35 12.40 -7.57
C PRO A 243 1.19 11.40 -7.35
N PRO A 244 1.49 10.13 -7.08
CA PRO A 244 0.48 9.15 -6.70
C PRO A 244 -0.12 9.55 -5.33
N GLY A 245 -1.42 9.34 -5.17
CA GLY A 245 -2.11 9.73 -3.93
C GLY A 245 -3.62 9.59 -4.02
N PRO A 246 -4.36 10.30 -3.14
CA PRO A 246 -5.80 10.12 -3.00
C PRO A 246 -6.62 10.46 -4.26
N ASP A 247 -6.11 11.31 -5.14
CA ASP A 247 -6.80 11.61 -6.40
C ASP A 247 -6.79 10.41 -7.35
N LEU A 248 -5.63 9.77 -7.52
CA LEU A 248 -5.43 8.52 -8.24
C LEU A 248 -4.01 8.00 -8.06
N VAL A 249 -3.89 6.68 -7.94
CA VAL A 249 -2.64 5.93 -8.08
C VAL A 249 -2.73 5.10 -9.35
N ILE A 250 -1.67 5.11 -10.16
CA ILE A 250 -1.47 4.24 -11.32
C ILE A 250 -0.09 3.63 -11.18
N ALA A 251 0.01 2.30 -11.23
CA ALA A 251 1.25 1.55 -11.26
C ALA A 251 1.26 0.62 -12.46
N ALA A 252 2.26 0.72 -13.34
CA ALA A 252 2.39 -0.10 -14.53
C ALA A 252 3.84 -0.08 -15.07
N PRO A 253 4.27 -1.08 -15.86
CA PRO A 253 5.52 -0.99 -16.62
C PRO A 253 5.55 0.29 -17.46
N PRO A 254 6.73 0.93 -17.64
CA PRO A 254 6.83 2.19 -18.38
C PRO A 254 6.20 2.14 -19.78
N ALA A 255 6.31 1.01 -20.47
CA ALA A 255 5.77 0.85 -21.83
C ALA A 255 4.24 0.76 -21.86
N LEU A 256 3.62 0.20 -20.83
CA LEU A 256 2.16 0.09 -20.68
C LEU A 256 1.53 1.35 -20.09
N PHE A 257 2.31 2.10 -19.29
CA PHE A 257 1.79 3.20 -18.47
C PHE A 257 1.03 4.26 -19.27
N ALA A 258 1.54 4.70 -20.41
CA ALA A 258 0.92 5.77 -21.20
C ALA A 258 -0.47 5.36 -21.70
N GLY A 259 -0.61 4.15 -22.24
CA GLY A 259 -1.90 3.64 -22.73
C GLY A 259 -2.96 3.54 -21.62
N LEU A 260 -2.58 3.02 -20.46
CA LEU A 260 -3.48 2.95 -19.30
C LEU A 260 -3.83 4.35 -18.77
N HIS A 261 -2.84 5.22 -18.59
CA HIS A 261 -3.02 6.61 -18.14
C HIS A 261 -4.03 7.37 -19.00
N ASP A 262 -3.86 7.34 -20.34
CA ASP A 262 -4.71 8.07 -21.26
C ASP A 262 -6.15 7.51 -21.26
N ARG A 263 -6.29 6.18 -21.11
CA ARG A 263 -7.59 5.55 -20.98
C ARG A 263 -8.29 5.94 -19.69
N LEU A 264 -7.58 5.94 -18.55
CA LEU A 264 -8.12 6.37 -17.25
C LEU A 264 -8.47 7.86 -17.25
N ALA A 265 -7.66 8.71 -17.90
CA ALA A 265 -7.98 10.13 -18.06
C ALA A 265 -9.25 10.35 -18.87
N ALA A 266 -9.43 9.62 -19.98
CA ALA A 266 -10.63 9.68 -20.81
C ALA A 266 -11.89 9.18 -20.09
N LEU A 267 -11.76 8.34 -19.06
CA LEU A 267 -12.83 7.81 -18.23
C LEU A 267 -13.06 8.64 -16.95
N ASP A 268 -12.37 9.77 -16.79
CA ASP A 268 -12.42 10.63 -15.60
C ASP A 268 -12.15 9.86 -14.29
N ALA A 269 -11.14 8.98 -14.29
CA ALA A 269 -10.89 8.06 -13.17
C ALA A 269 -10.52 8.76 -11.85
N SER A 270 -10.05 10.01 -11.89
CA SER A 270 -9.81 10.85 -10.71
C SER A 270 -11.03 11.68 -10.31
N GLY A 271 -12.07 11.73 -11.12
CA GLY A 271 -13.30 12.48 -10.87
C GLY A 271 -14.26 11.78 -9.91
N GLY A 272 -15.48 12.34 -9.82
CA GLY A 272 -16.48 11.87 -8.87
C GLY A 272 -16.19 12.30 -7.41
N PRO A 273 -17.09 11.96 -6.48
CA PRO A 273 -16.99 12.31 -5.07
C PRO A 273 -15.81 11.64 -4.37
#